data_2c1d611986c838b04aa03696c4db7740
#
_entry.id   2c1d611986c838b04aa03696c4db7740
#
_cell.length_a   1.000
_cell.length_b   1.000
_cell.length_c   1.000
_cell.angle_alpha   90.00
_cell.angle_beta   90.00
_cell.angle_gamma   90.00
#
_symmetry.space_group_name_H-M   'P 1'
#
loop_
_entity.id
_entity.type
_entity.pdbx_description
1 polymer ?
#
loop_
_entity_poly.entity_id
_entity_poly.type
_entity_poly.pdbx_seq_one_letter_code
_entity_poly.pdbx_strand_id
1 'polypeptide(L)'
;IKAGVAADRLAFLTAFFANFYNVDVLGGKRVSEQAVQFSWNVAAGASPKGTLDCVSAWLTDFRKDLARIDVPTLVVHGDSDRILPIDVTGRRTHELVKGSRLVVIEGGPHGLNWTHADQVNRELLDFLGQKG
;
A
#
# COMPACT_ATOMS: atom_id res chain seq x y z
N ILE A 1 -9.96 3.71 -12.12
CA ILE A 1 -10.31 2.71 -11.08
C ILE A 1 -11.82 2.49 -11.07
N LYS A 2 -12.66 3.49 -10.72
CA LYS A 2 -14.12 3.31 -10.55
C LYS A 2 -14.82 2.69 -11.76
N ALA A 3 -14.50 3.15 -12.98
CA ALA A 3 -15.06 2.61 -14.21
C ALA A 3 -14.69 1.12 -14.43
N GLY A 4 -13.43 0.74 -14.16
CA GLY A 4 -12.98 -0.66 -14.26
C GLY A 4 -13.67 -1.57 -13.24
N VAL A 5 -13.79 -1.12 -11.99
CA VAL A 5 -14.51 -1.86 -10.94
C VAL A 5 -15.99 -2.05 -11.30
N ALA A 6 -16.62 -1.04 -11.89
CA ALA A 6 -18.04 -1.09 -12.27
C ALA A 6 -18.29 -1.96 -13.52
N ALA A 7 -17.34 -1.99 -14.47
CA ALA A 7 -17.48 -2.74 -15.72
C ALA A 7 -17.24 -4.24 -15.51
N ASP A 8 -16.09 -4.59 -14.93
CA ASP A 8 -15.71 -5.98 -14.59
C ASP A 8 -14.76 -5.96 -13.39
N ARG A 9 -15.32 -6.15 -12.20
CA ARG A 9 -14.54 -6.13 -10.94
C ARG A 9 -13.48 -7.23 -10.89
N LEU A 10 -13.78 -8.40 -11.42
CA LEU A 10 -12.85 -9.54 -11.34
C LEU A 10 -11.66 -9.35 -12.27
N ALA A 11 -11.89 -8.90 -13.49
CA ALA A 11 -10.81 -8.53 -14.42
C ALA A 11 -9.99 -7.33 -13.88
N PHE A 12 -10.66 -6.34 -13.29
CA PHE A 12 -9.98 -5.23 -12.62
C PHE A 12 -9.05 -5.71 -11.50
N LEU A 13 -9.49 -6.64 -10.64
CA LEU A 13 -8.67 -7.18 -9.55
C LEU A 13 -7.43 -7.91 -10.07
N THR A 14 -7.52 -8.61 -11.21
CA THR A 14 -6.38 -9.27 -11.83
C THR A 14 -5.30 -8.25 -12.21
N ALA A 15 -5.67 -7.20 -12.92
CA ALA A 15 -4.74 -6.13 -13.29
C ALA A 15 -4.23 -5.34 -12.07
N PHE A 16 -5.09 -5.12 -11.08
CA PHE A 16 -4.74 -4.44 -9.83
C PHE A 16 -3.65 -5.20 -9.07
N PHE A 17 -3.80 -6.51 -8.84
CA PHE A 17 -2.81 -7.29 -8.10
C PHE A 17 -1.51 -7.50 -8.87
N ALA A 18 -1.54 -7.52 -10.20
CA ALA A 18 -0.32 -7.49 -11.00
C ALA A 18 0.53 -6.25 -10.71
N ASN A 19 -0.09 -5.07 -10.59
CA ASN A 19 0.58 -3.84 -10.23
C ASN A 19 0.85 -3.69 -8.72
N PHE A 20 -0.04 -4.22 -7.86
CA PHE A 20 0.09 -4.18 -6.40
C PHE A 20 1.38 -4.87 -5.93
N TYR A 21 1.78 -5.95 -6.59
CA TYR A 21 2.98 -6.73 -6.28
C TYR A 21 4.11 -6.53 -7.27
N ASN A 22 3.95 -5.73 -8.34
CA ASN A 22 4.89 -5.63 -9.46
C ASN A 22 5.26 -7.02 -10.00
N VAL A 23 4.26 -7.84 -10.34
CA VAL A 23 4.41 -9.26 -10.69
C VAL A 23 5.36 -9.49 -11.85
N ASP A 24 5.42 -8.58 -12.81
CA ASP A 24 6.35 -8.59 -13.95
C ASP A 24 7.83 -8.55 -13.52
N VAL A 25 8.13 -7.95 -12.37
CA VAL A 25 9.49 -7.81 -11.82
C VAL A 25 9.76 -8.81 -10.69
N LEU A 26 8.81 -8.98 -9.79
CA LEU A 26 8.96 -9.70 -8.52
C LEU A 26 8.30 -11.09 -8.52
N GLY A 27 7.49 -11.42 -9.52
CA GLY A 27 6.85 -12.74 -9.65
C GLY A 27 7.86 -13.88 -9.68
N GLY A 28 7.59 -14.93 -8.91
CA GLY A 28 8.49 -16.08 -8.75
C GLY A 28 9.78 -15.80 -7.96
N LYS A 29 10.06 -14.54 -7.61
CA LYS A 29 11.26 -14.15 -6.83
C LYS A 29 10.90 -13.74 -5.40
N ARG A 30 9.92 -12.85 -5.24
CA ARG A 30 9.50 -12.30 -3.94
C ARG A 30 8.02 -12.50 -3.66
N VAL A 31 7.23 -12.85 -4.66
CA VAL A 31 5.82 -13.18 -4.54
C VAL A 31 5.49 -14.35 -5.47
N SER A 32 4.84 -15.39 -4.94
CA SER A 32 4.38 -16.54 -5.72
C SER A 32 3.04 -16.24 -6.41
N GLU A 33 2.73 -16.98 -7.48
CA GLU A 33 1.41 -16.92 -8.12
C GLU A 33 0.28 -17.25 -7.13
N GLN A 34 0.52 -18.20 -6.22
CA GLN A 34 -0.44 -18.60 -5.18
C GLN A 34 -0.73 -17.46 -4.20
N ALA A 35 0.29 -16.66 -3.84
CA ALA A 35 0.10 -15.49 -2.99
C ALA A 35 -0.72 -14.39 -3.68
N VAL A 36 -0.47 -14.16 -4.96
CA VAL A 36 -1.26 -13.23 -5.79
C VAL A 36 -2.69 -13.73 -5.91
N GLN A 37 -2.89 -15.03 -6.19
CA GLN A 37 -4.20 -15.64 -6.28
C GLN A 37 -4.96 -15.60 -4.95
N PHE A 38 -4.28 -15.84 -3.84
CA PHE A 38 -4.88 -15.72 -2.50
C PHE A 38 -5.40 -14.30 -2.26
N SER A 39 -4.60 -13.27 -2.54
CA SER A 39 -5.00 -11.87 -2.42
C SER A 39 -6.19 -11.53 -3.32
N TRP A 40 -6.20 -12.05 -4.54
CA TRP A 40 -7.31 -11.91 -5.46
C TRP A 40 -8.60 -12.53 -4.89
N ASN A 41 -8.52 -13.76 -4.35
CA ASN A 41 -9.67 -14.46 -3.77
C ASN A 41 -10.28 -13.68 -2.59
N VAL A 42 -9.42 -13.14 -1.70
CA VAL A 42 -9.85 -12.31 -0.58
C VAL A 42 -10.60 -11.07 -1.08
N ALA A 43 -10.03 -10.36 -2.05
CA ALA A 43 -10.64 -9.16 -2.62
C ALA A 43 -11.92 -9.47 -3.41
N ALA A 44 -11.97 -10.60 -4.13
CA ALA A 44 -13.16 -11.06 -4.85
C ALA A 44 -14.32 -11.39 -3.91
N GLY A 45 -14.03 -11.88 -2.69
CA GLY A 45 -15.01 -12.14 -1.64
C GLY A 45 -15.57 -10.88 -0.95
N ALA A 46 -14.96 -9.70 -1.15
CA ALA A 46 -15.44 -8.46 -0.58
C ALA A 46 -16.76 -7.98 -1.23
N SER A 47 -17.53 -7.18 -0.50
CA SER A 47 -18.76 -6.57 -1.02
C SER A 47 -18.50 -5.76 -2.30
N PRO A 48 -19.15 -6.04 -3.43
CA PRO A 48 -19.02 -5.24 -4.65
C PRO A 48 -19.37 -3.76 -4.44
N LYS A 49 -20.46 -3.50 -3.70
CA LYS A 49 -20.87 -2.14 -3.35
C LYS A 49 -19.82 -1.46 -2.46
N GLY A 50 -19.34 -2.16 -1.42
CA GLY A 50 -18.32 -1.63 -0.52
C GLY A 50 -17.01 -1.31 -1.26
N THR A 51 -16.57 -2.18 -2.17
CA THR A 51 -15.39 -1.93 -3.01
C THR A 51 -15.55 -0.66 -3.85
N LEU A 52 -16.73 -0.45 -4.47
CA LEU A 52 -16.99 0.73 -5.29
C LEU A 52 -17.07 2.02 -4.44
N ASP A 53 -17.69 1.95 -3.27
CA ASP A 53 -17.83 3.09 -2.36
C ASP A 53 -16.48 3.51 -1.76
N CYS A 54 -15.60 2.57 -1.43
CA CYS A 54 -14.23 2.83 -0.98
C CYS A 54 -13.42 3.66 -1.99
N VAL A 55 -13.60 3.43 -3.30
CA VAL A 55 -12.92 4.24 -4.33
C VAL A 55 -13.28 5.74 -4.19
N SER A 56 -14.52 6.04 -3.80
CA SER A 56 -14.94 7.43 -3.56
C SER A 56 -14.33 8.00 -2.27
N ALA A 57 -14.22 7.18 -1.22
CA ALA A 57 -13.60 7.57 0.05
C ALA A 57 -12.10 7.91 -0.10
N TRP A 58 -11.37 7.19 -0.97
CA TRP A 58 -9.94 7.46 -1.23
C TRP A 58 -9.66 8.85 -1.83
N LEU A 59 -10.67 9.52 -2.38
CA LEU A 59 -10.55 10.87 -2.92
C LEU A 59 -10.73 11.96 -1.88
N THR A 60 -10.93 11.60 -0.61
CA THR A 60 -11.07 12.55 0.49
C THR A 60 -9.72 13.18 0.83
N ASP A 61 -9.73 14.48 1.12
CA ASP A 61 -8.52 15.23 1.48
C ASP A 61 -8.25 15.17 2.99
N PHE A 62 -7.21 14.45 3.39
CA PHE A 62 -6.78 14.28 4.78
C PHE A 62 -5.65 15.22 5.22
N ARG A 63 -5.17 16.12 4.37
CA ARG A 63 -3.99 16.95 4.65
C ARG A 63 -4.10 17.76 5.94
N LYS A 64 -5.31 18.24 6.25
CA LYS A 64 -5.57 18.99 7.50
C LYS A 64 -5.47 18.09 8.74
N ASP A 65 -5.83 16.82 8.62
CA ASP A 65 -5.77 15.86 9.71
C ASP A 65 -4.34 15.37 9.94
N LEU A 66 -3.57 15.15 8.87
CA LEU A 66 -2.16 14.77 8.96
C LEU A 66 -1.34 15.80 9.76
N ALA A 67 -1.58 17.09 9.55
CA ALA A 67 -0.89 18.17 10.28
C ALA A 67 -1.20 18.21 11.80
N ARG A 68 -2.22 17.49 12.25
CA ARG A 68 -2.65 17.40 13.66
C ARG A 68 -2.13 16.15 14.38
N ILE A 69 -1.46 15.24 13.65
CA ILE A 69 -0.86 14.05 14.26
C ILE A 69 0.31 14.47 15.12
N ASP A 70 0.24 14.17 16.41
CA ASP A 70 1.21 14.53 17.45
C ASP A 70 1.82 13.31 18.16
N VAL A 71 1.56 12.12 17.66
CA VAL A 71 2.11 10.86 18.16
C VAL A 71 3.28 10.37 17.31
N PRO A 72 4.21 9.55 17.88
CA PRO A 72 5.26 8.91 17.09
C PRO A 72 4.70 8.22 15.87
N THR A 73 5.21 8.55 14.68
CA THR A 73 4.67 8.05 13.41
C THR A 73 5.78 7.51 12.52
N LEU A 74 5.60 6.29 12.01
CA LEU A 74 6.45 5.67 11.01
C LEU A 74 5.70 5.58 9.68
N VAL A 75 6.31 6.09 8.62
CA VAL A 75 5.86 5.93 7.24
C VAL A 75 6.80 4.94 6.55
N VAL A 76 6.29 3.81 6.10
CA VAL A 76 7.05 2.81 5.31
C VAL A 76 6.47 2.78 3.91
N HIS A 77 7.29 2.99 2.88
CA HIS A 77 6.82 3.09 1.50
C HIS A 77 7.84 2.52 0.51
N GLY A 78 7.36 1.81 -0.51
CA GLY A 78 8.20 1.33 -1.60
C GLY A 78 8.40 2.41 -2.68
N ASP A 79 9.62 2.56 -3.18
CA ASP A 79 9.90 3.53 -4.26
C ASP A 79 9.35 3.10 -5.62
N SER A 80 9.01 1.82 -5.76
CA SER A 80 8.43 1.24 -6.97
C SER A 80 6.93 0.97 -6.84
N ASP A 81 6.25 1.63 -5.91
CA ASP A 81 4.80 1.54 -5.72
C ASP A 81 4.05 2.14 -6.93
N ARG A 82 3.38 1.26 -7.70
CA ARG A 82 2.59 1.63 -8.88
C ARG A 82 1.14 1.97 -8.57
N ILE A 83 0.69 1.71 -7.34
CA ILE A 83 -0.69 2.02 -6.90
C ILE A 83 -0.74 3.43 -6.32
N LEU A 84 0.18 3.73 -5.42
CA LEU A 84 0.31 5.02 -4.74
C LEU A 84 1.77 5.51 -4.85
N PRO A 85 2.17 6.19 -5.93
CA PRO A 85 3.54 6.65 -6.11
C PRO A 85 4.03 7.47 -4.91
N ILE A 86 5.23 7.13 -4.41
CA ILE A 86 5.76 7.64 -3.13
C ILE A 86 5.85 9.17 -3.09
N ASP A 87 6.18 9.82 -4.19
CA ASP A 87 6.41 11.27 -4.23
C ASP A 87 5.13 12.10 -4.01
N VAL A 88 3.98 11.53 -4.35
CA VAL A 88 2.68 12.18 -4.17
C VAL A 88 1.90 11.65 -2.96
N THR A 89 2.44 10.69 -2.22
CA THR A 89 1.81 10.03 -1.08
C THR A 89 2.73 9.97 0.15
N GLY A 90 3.60 8.97 0.28
CA GLY A 90 4.41 8.73 1.47
C GLY A 90 5.34 9.90 1.83
N ARG A 91 6.01 10.52 0.86
CA ARG A 91 6.86 11.71 1.11
C ARG A 91 6.04 12.88 1.61
N ARG A 92 4.89 13.15 0.99
CA ARG A 92 4.00 14.23 1.42
C ARG A 92 3.40 13.98 2.80
N THR A 93 3.09 12.72 3.12
CA THR A 93 2.66 12.35 4.48
C THR A 93 3.75 12.68 5.48
N HIS A 94 5.00 12.29 5.21
CA HIS A 94 6.14 12.58 6.06
C HIS A 94 6.39 14.09 6.24
N GLU A 95 6.24 14.88 5.19
CA GLU A 95 6.38 16.35 5.25
C GLU A 95 5.30 17.00 6.12
N LEU A 96 4.08 16.45 6.12
CA LEU A 96 2.95 17.01 6.87
C LEU A 96 2.89 16.55 8.32
N VAL A 97 3.35 15.33 8.63
CA VAL A 97 3.38 14.77 10.00
C VAL A 97 4.72 15.09 10.63
N LYS A 98 4.75 16.13 11.47
CA LYS A 98 5.98 16.58 12.14
C LYS A 98 6.57 15.48 13.02
N GLY A 99 7.88 15.24 12.88
CA GLY A 99 8.58 14.24 13.69
C GLY A 99 8.32 12.80 13.23
N SER A 100 7.61 12.56 12.13
CA SER A 100 7.50 11.23 11.55
C SER A 100 8.85 10.74 11.01
N ARG A 101 9.05 9.44 11.00
CA ARG A 101 10.18 8.76 10.33
C ARG A 101 9.69 8.19 9.00
N LEU A 102 10.40 8.47 7.92
CA LEU A 102 10.15 7.87 6.61
C LEU A 102 11.20 6.80 6.32
N VAL A 103 10.74 5.59 5.99
CA VAL A 103 11.57 4.50 5.48
C VAL A 103 11.13 4.19 4.05
N VAL A 104 12.08 4.34 3.13
CA VAL A 104 11.90 4.02 1.72
C VAL A 104 12.49 2.64 1.45
N ILE A 105 11.68 1.73 0.90
CA ILE A 105 12.12 0.37 0.54
C ILE A 105 12.41 0.34 -0.96
N GLU A 106 13.69 0.16 -1.30
CA GLU A 106 14.17 0.12 -2.68
C GLU A 106 13.58 -1.08 -3.44
N GLY A 107 13.06 -0.81 -4.64
CA GLY A 107 12.37 -1.80 -5.48
C GLY A 107 11.03 -2.29 -4.89
N GLY A 108 10.61 -1.72 -3.77
CA GLY A 108 9.40 -2.13 -3.05
C GLY A 108 8.12 -1.71 -3.78
N PRO A 109 7.18 -2.66 -4.02
CA PRO A 109 5.87 -2.38 -4.58
C PRO A 109 4.89 -1.93 -3.47
N HIS A 110 3.61 -1.78 -3.81
CA HIS A 110 2.57 -1.51 -2.81
C HIS A 110 2.45 -2.64 -1.76
N GLY A 111 2.57 -3.89 -2.20
CA GLY A 111 2.46 -5.09 -1.36
C GLY A 111 3.73 -5.41 -0.55
N LEU A 112 4.33 -4.42 0.13
CA LEU A 112 5.56 -4.53 0.90
C LEU A 112 5.54 -5.64 1.96
N ASN A 113 4.44 -5.79 2.67
CA ASN A 113 4.29 -6.74 3.77
C ASN A 113 4.49 -8.20 3.34
N TRP A 114 4.37 -8.45 2.05
CA TRP A 114 4.63 -9.75 1.45
C TRP A 114 6.02 -9.81 0.79
N THR A 115 6.31 -8.85 -0.08
CA THR A 115 7.49 -8.90 -0.94
C THR A 115 8.78 -8.53 -0.21
N HIS A 116 8.69 -7.69 0.83
CA HIS A 116 9.82 -7.17 1.62
C HIS A 116 9.58 -7.35 3.13
N ALA A 117 8.91 -8.46 3.52
CA ALA A 117 8.45 -8.71 4.89
C ALA A 117 9.56 -8.55 5.94
N ASP A 118 10.75 -9.11 5.70
CA ASP A 118 11.87 -9.04 6.65
C ASP A 118 12.31 -7.58 6.91
N GLN A 119 12.33 -6.75 5.87
CA GLN A 119 12.72 -5.36 6.00
C GLN A 119 11.63 -4.56 6.71
N VAL A 120 10.37 -4.73 6.30
CA VAL A 120 9.21 -4.09 6.96
C VAL A 120 9.15 -4.46 8.43
N ASN A 121 9.32 -5.74 8.76
CA ASN A 121 9.27 -6.22 10.14
C ASN A 121 10.40 -5.64 10.99
N ARG A 122 11.63 -5.56 10.47
CA ARG A 122 12.75 -4.90 11.18
C ARG A 122 12.41 -3.45 11.50
N GLU A 123 11.96 -2.68 10.52
CA GLU A 123 11.63 -1.27 10.71
C GLU A 123 10.50 -1.07 11.73
N LEU A 124 9.50 -1.95 11.70
CA LEU A 124 8.41 -1.94 12.68
C LEU A 124 8.91 -2.28 14.10
N LEU A 125 9.72 -3.32 14.25
CA LEU A 125 10.27 -3.71 15.56
C LEU A 125 11.20 -2.63 16.12
N ASP A 126 12.05 -2.04 15.29
CA ASP A 126 12.91 -0.92 15.69
C ASP A 126 12.08 0.27 16.15
N PHE A 127 11.04 0.61 15.41
CA PHE A 127 10.17 1.73 15.77
C PHE A 127 9.41 1.49 17.06
N LEU A 128 8.84 0.30 17.24
CA LEU A 128 8.09 -0.08 18.45
C LEU A 128 8.97 -0.33 19.66
N GLY A 129 10.24 -0.71 19.44
CA GLY A 129 11.23 -0.92 20.51
C GLY A 129 11.89 0.38 21.01
N GLN A 130 11.73 1.50 20.33
CA GLN A 130 12.20 2.81 20.80
C GLN A 130 11.38 3.20 22.04
N LYS A 131 12.04 3.19 23.19
CA LYS A 131 11.44 3.76 24.41
C LYS A 131 11.30 5.26 24.19
N GLY A 132 10.07 5.76 24.23
CA GLY A 132 9.77 7.19 24.19
C GLY A 132 10.39 7.96 25.35
#